data_cabb553565f2b23ebfaa36a90f9fd18e
#
_entry.id   cabb553565f2b23ebfaa36a90f9fd18e
#
_cell.length_a   1.000
_cell.length_b   1.000
_cell.length_c   1.000
_cell.angle_alpha   90.00
_cell.angle_beta   90.00
_cell.angle_gamma   90.00
#
_symmetry.space_group_name_H-M   'P 1'
#
loop_
_entity.id
_entity.type
_entity.pdbx_description
1 polymer ?
#
loop_
_entity_poly.entity_id
_entity_poly.type
_entity_poly.pdbx_seq_one_letter_code
_entity_poly.pdbx_strand_id
1 'polypeptide(L)'
;MRSLKHAHAFRRDAKCFLGGDLADLDYRNYVSPRTINQGDLAISQSVTRFVHAHAPEPAIELIRWGETKLNEATWSDFIIAGSGYVIFDTKGHVGPRLIRDIEFFKLNGIRPILFGVGINQPSSAAQKDSDIDITPATEANLRELLSMAKAISVRDSFTQAVFSRYTDKVVELIGDPALHLGHLYDIRHTARPNSHRRRPLIGLNLNFHGPSSTKLLQRNLPIFANAIKSIRDEHHCDFRYFVHYDTSLVIPKLLALKGIEMEVIQGDPEALIRGYAELDLNIGGMLHSCILAHSVDTPAIALAYDIKHRGFMELFGLERNCLPAASLTASALIDRVRDVLNCPVPHRETIITTRQHFERITHDFARASLSPH
;
A
#
# COMPACT_ATOMS: atom_id res chain seq x y z
N MET A 1 -12.19 -6.63 -16.20
CA MET A 1 -11.56 -7.43 -15.13
C MET A 1 -11.95 -6.82 -13.80
N ARG A 2 -12.61 -7.58 -12.93
CA ARG A 2 -13.11 -7.09 -11.64
C ARG A 2 -11.98 -7.22 -10.62
N SER A 3 -11.46 -6.10 -10.14
CA SER A 3 -10.54 -6.05 -9.00
C SER A 3 -11.28 -6.58 -7.77
N LEU A 4 -10.87 -7.71 -7.27
CA LEU A 4 -11.36 -8.28 -6.02
C LEU A 4 -10.44 -7.80 -4.90
N LYS A 5 -10.97 -7.35 -3.77
CA LYS A 5 -10.21 -6.95 -2.57
C LYS A 5 -10.48 -7.96 -1.48
N HIS A 6 -9.54 -8.12 -0.56
CA HIS A 6 -9.44 -9.27 0.32
C HIS A 6 -9.90 -8.98 1.75
N ALA A 7 -10.60 -9.90 2.37
CA ALA A 7 -10.97 -9.90 3.77
C ALA A 7 -10.32 -11.11 4.46
N HIS A 8 -10.02 -11.00 5.74
CA HIS A 8 -9.49 -12.08 6.52
C HIS A 8 -10.48 -12.49 7.60
N ALA A 9 -10.70 -13.75 7.81
CA ALA A 9 -11.56 -14.29 8.84
C ALA A 9 -10.89 -15.43 9.62
N PHE A 10 -11.18 -15.55 10.89
CA PHE A 10 -10.66 -16.59 11.77
C PHE A 10 -11.73 -17.55 12.22
N ARG A 11 -11.41 -18.84 12.31
CA ARG A 11 -12.17 -19.87 13.02
C ARG A 11 -11.63 -20.07 14.43
N ARG A 12 -12.42 -20.73 15.30
CA ARG A 12 -11.98 -21.15 16.63
C ARG A 12 -10.68 -21.98 16.63
N ASP A 13 -10.37 -22.67 15.54
CA ASP A 13 -9.13 -23.43 15.31
C ASP A 13 -8.06 -22.57 14.66
N ALA A 14 -8.15 -21.28 14.85
CA ALA A 14 -7.25 -20.22 14.43
C ALA A 14 -7.00 -20.13 12.93
N LYS A 15 -7.89 -19.48 12.18
CA LYS A 15 -7.70 -19.27 10.74
C LYS A 15 -7.90 -17.82 10.35
N CYS A 16 -6.95 -17.23 9.69
CA CYS A 16 -6.99 -15.88 9.16
C CYS A 16 -7.31 -15.83 7.68
N PHE A 17 -8.00 -14.84 7.27
CA PHE A 17 -8.50 -14.68 5.91
C PHE A 17 -8.15 -13.39 5.25
N LEU A 18 -7.72 -13.48 4.03
CA LEU A 18 -7.44 -12.35 3.18
C LEU A 18 -8.34 -12.36 1.97
N GLY A 19 -9.21 -11.43 1.87
CA GLY A 19 -10.06 -11.26 0.73
C GLY A 19 -9.48 -10.29 -0.33
N GLY A 20 -9.60 -10.48 -1.68
CA GLY A 20 -9.22 -9.68 -2.83
C GLY A 20 -8.75 -10.54 -3.97
N ASP A 21 -7.84 -10.10 -4.81
CA ASP A 21 -7.36 -10.81 -6.00
C ASP A 21 -6.53 -12.08 -5.71
N LEU A 22 -6.25 -12.38 -4.44
CA LEU A 22 -5.61 -13.62 -3.99
C LEU A 22 -6.50 -14.83 -4.06
N ALA A 23 -7.78 -14.62 -4.23
CA ALA A 23 -8.72 -15.73 -4.28
C ALA A 23 -8.58 -16.61 -5.54
N ASP A 24 -7.85 -16.11 -6.56
CA ASP A 24 -7.41 -16.94 -7.68
C ASP A 24 -6.12 -17.69 -7.36
N LEU A 25 -5.53 -17.43 -6.18
CA LEU A 25 -4.46 -18.23 -5.63
C LEU A 25 -5.07 -19.40 -4.87
N ASP A 26 -5.39 -20.45 -5.58
CA ASP A 26 -5.19 -21.75 -4.99
C ASP A 26 -3.68 -21.87 -4.75
N TYR A 27 -3.27 -21.75 -3.50
CA TYR A 27 -1.86 -21.93 -3.12
C TYR A 27 -1.29 -23.28 -3.59
N ARG A 28 -2.11 -24.16 -4.08
CA ARG A 28 -1.77 -25.47 -4.64
C ARG A 28 -1.69 -25.47 -6.17
N ASN A 29 -2.29 -24.49 -6.83
CA ASN A 29 -2.36 -24.41 -8.28
C ASN A 29 -1.93 -23.03 -8.74
N TYR A 30 -0.66 -22.83 -8.85
CA TYR A 30 0.10 -21.74 -9.49
C TYR A 30 -0.72 -20.80 -10.40
N VAL A 31 -1.49 -19.88 -9.84
CA VAL A 31 -1.83 -18.67 -10.58
C VAL A 31 -0.56 -17.82 -10.64
N SER A 32 -0.16 -17.43 -11.82
CA SER A 32 1.03 -16.61 -12.00
C SER A 32 0.94 -15.36 -11.10
N PRO A 33 1.89 -15.11 -10.19
CA PRO A 33 1.90 -13.92 -9.35
C PRO A 33 1.89 -12.61 -10.16
N ARG A 34 2.06 -12.70 -11.47
CA ARG A 34 2.08 -11.57 -12.41
C ARG A 34 0.73 -10.90 -12.64
N THR A 35 -0.38 -11.60 -12.41
CA THR A 35 -1.74 -11.04 -12.59
C THR A 35 -2.29 -10.37 -11.35
N ILE A 36 -1.57 -10.46 -10.23
CA ILE A 36 -1.99 -9.96 -8.91
C ILE A 36 -1.31 -8.62 -8.61
N ASN A 37 -2.02 -7.78 -7.84
CA ASN A 37 -1.43 -6.61 -7.22
C ASN A 37 -0.44 -7.04 -6.13
N GLN A 38 0.85 -6.90 -6.41
CA GLN A 38 1.89 -7.31 -5.47
C GLN A 38 1.84 -6.52 -4.15
N GLY A 39 1.28 -5.31 -4.15
CA GLY A 39 1.03 -4.54 -2.94
C GLY A 39 -0.04 -5.16 -2.04
N ASP A 40 -1.16 -5.61 -2.61
CA ASP A 40 -2.22 -6.27 -1.85
C ASP A 40 -1.73 -7.64 -1.33
N LEU A 41 -0.90 -8.33 -2.10
CA LEU A 41 -0.24 -9.57 -1.64
C LEU A 41 0.73 -9.30 -0.48
N ALA A 42 1.50 -8.21 -0.54
CA ALA A 42 2.40 -7.82 0.55
C ALA A 42 1.64 -7.53 1.86
N ILE A 43 0.51 -6.81 1.78
CA ILE A 43 -0.38 -6.58 2.93
C ILE A 43 -0.84 -7.92 3.49
N SER A 44 -1.32 -8.80 2.62
CA SER A 44 -1.80 -10.12 2.98
C SER A 44 -0.76 -10.93 3.75
N GLN A 45 0.44 -11.04 3.21
CA GLN A 45 1.55 -11.75 3.84
C GLN A 45 1.94 -11.14 5.19
N SER A 46 1.94 -9.81 5.26
CA SER A 46 2.28 -9.12 6.51
C SER A 46 1.23 -9.37 7.60
N VAL A 47 -0.06 -9.19 7.30
CA VAL A 47 -1.14 -9.43 8.27
C VAL A 47 -1.16 -10.89 8.71
N THR A 48 -0.98 -11.83 7.79
CA THR A 48 -0.86 -13.27 8.11
C THR A 48 0.25 -13.53 9.15
N ARG A 49 1.42 -12.90 8.99
CA ARG A 49 2.53 -13.06 9.95
C ARG A 49 2.23 -12.44 11.32
N PHE A 50 1.59 -11.27 11.37
CA PHE A 50 1.13 -10.69 12.63
C PHE A 50 0.13 -11.60 13.34
N VAL A 51 -0.76 -12.22 12.58
CA VAL A 51 -1.72 -13.18 13.15
C VAL A 51 -0.99 -14.39 13.73
N HIS A 52 -0.07 -14.99 12.98
CA HIS A 52 0.72 -16.12 13.49
C HIS A 52 1.55 -15.77 14.73
N ALA A 53 1.97 -14.51 14.85
CA ALA A 53 2.73 -14.07 16.02
C ALA A 53 1.88 -13.86 17.28
N HIS A 54 0.56 -13.65 17.14
CA HIS A 54 -0.30 -13.24 18.26
C HIS A 54 -1.52 -14.13 18.50
N ALA A 55 -1.83 -15.07 17.62
CA ALA A 55 -2.89 -16.04 17.81
C ALA A 55 -2.29 -17.45 18.03
N PRO A 56 -2.79 -18.21 19.02
CA PRO A 56 -2.31 -19.58 19.25
C PRO A 56 -2.72 -20.48 18.09
N GLU A 57 -1.74 -21.06 17.41
CA GLU A 57 -1.91 -22.02 16.29
C GLU A 57 -2.99 -21.61 15.26
N PRO A 58 -2.84 -20.42 14.63
CA PRO A 58 -3.89 -19.93 13.74
C PRO A 58 -3.93 -20.79 12.48
N ALA A 59 -5.08 -21.35 12.18
CA ALA A 59 -5.34 -21.81 10.82
C ALA A 59 -5.96 -20.65 10.03
N ILE A 60 -5.27 -20.25 8.98
CA ILE A 60 -5.66 -19.10 8.16
C ILE A 60 -6.34 -19.58 6.91
N GLU A 61 -7.53 -19.09 6.66
CA GLU A 61 -8.28 -19.34 5.43
C GLU A 61 -8.45 -18.00 4.67
N LEU A 62 -8.13 -17.98 3.39
CA LEU A 62 -8.31 -16.83 2.52
C LEU A 62 -9.68 -16.90 1.88
N ILE A 63 -10.51 -15.85 2.07
CA ILE A 63 -11.85 -15.83 1.51
C ILE A 63 -11.92 -14.93 0.29
N ARG A 64 -12.52 -15.46 -0.74
CA ARG A 64 -12.96 -14.71 -1.89
C ARG A 64 -14.33 -14.10 -1.63
N TRP A 65 -14.45 -12.79 -1.82
CA TRP A 65 -15.75 -12.15 -1.79
C TRP A 65 -16.68 -12.74 -2.86
N GLY A 66 -17.84 -13.23 -2.42
CA GLY A 66 -18.90 -13.73 -3.27
C GLY A 66 -18.88 -15.23 -3.58
N GLU A 67 -17.86 -15.97 -3.13
CA GLU A 67 -17.80 -17.44 -3.31
C GLU A 67 -18.06 -18.23 -2.03
N THR A 68 -18.32 -17.57 -0.93
CA THR A 68 -18.37 -18.22 0.37
C THR A 68 -19.69 -18.92 0.64
N LYS A 69 -19.65 -20.23 0.74
CA LYS A 69 -20.57 -21.01 1.55
C LYS A 69 -20.29 -20.77 3.03
N LEU A 70 -20.51 -19.52 3.47
CA LEU A 70 -20.24 -19.10 4.85
C LEU A 70 -21.21 -19.68 5.86
N ASN A 71 -22.26 -20.35 5.42
CA ASN A 71 -23.36 -20.86 6.24
C ASN A 71 -22.95 -22.02 7.17
N GLU A 72 -21.75 -22.57 7.04
CA GLU A 72 -21.30 -23.76 7.80
C GLU A 72 -20.11 -23.49 8.73
N ALA A 73 -19.60 -22.25 8.78
CA ALA A 73 -18.36 -21.99 9.48
C ALA A 73 -18.58 -21.24 10.81
N THR A 74 -18.14 -21.82 11.90
CA THR A 74 -17.94 -21.12 13.17
C THR A 74 -16.65 -20.28 13.07
N TRP A 75 -16.79 -18.98 12.87
CA TRP A 75 -15.69 -18.04 12.80
C TRP A 75 -15.41 -17.46 14.18
N SER A 76 -14.14 -17.40 14.62
CA SER A 76 -13.80 -16.63 15.80
C SER A 76 -13.57 -15.17 15.47
N ASP A 77 -12.83 -14.88 14.41
CA ASP A 77 -12.52 -13.53 13.98
C ASP A 77 -12.58 -13.38 12.47
N PHE A 78 -12.94 -12.20 11.99
CA PHE A 78 -12.94 -11.82 10.59
C PHE A 78 -12.10 -10.57 10.40
N ILE A 79 -10.99 -10.67 9.66
CA ILE A 79 -10.06 -9.56 9.49
C ILE A 79 -10.18 -9.00 8.07
N ILE A 80 -10.38 -7.70 7.98
CA ILE A 80 -10.21 -6.94 6.76
C ILE A 80 -8.81 -6.36 6.78
N ALA A 81 -7.93 -6.88 5.92
CA ALA A 81 -6.53 -6.54 5.91
C ALA A 81 -6.23 -5.37 4.98
N GLY A 82 -5.82 -4.27 5.56
CA GLY A 82 -5.16 -3.15 4.91
C GLY A 82 -5.84 -2.61 3.65
N SER A 83 -5.03 -2.13 2.71
CA SER A 83 -5.48 -1.64 1.41
C SER A 83 -6.43 -0.43 1.48
N GLY A 84 -6.80 0.13 0.33
CA GLY A 84 -7.88 1.11 0.24
C GLY A 84 -9.24 0.42 0.32
N TYR A 85 -9.63 -0.01 1.50
CA TYR A 85 -10.88 -0.74 1.72
C TYR A 85 -12.11 0.14 1.44
N VAL A 86 -12.09 1.36 1.94
CA VAL A 86 -13.15 2.35 1.66
C VAL A 86 -12.74 3.17 0.43
N ILE A 87 -13.57 3.16 -0.59
CA ILE A 87 -13.32 3.90 -1.83
C ILE A 87 -14.44 4.90 -2.02
N PHE A 88 -14.08 6.19 -2.02
CA PHE A 88 -14.98 7.27 -2.39
C PHE A 88 -14.85 7.60 -3.87
N ASP A 89 -15.95 7.97 -4.49
CA ASP A 89 -15.92 8.69 -5.77
C ASP A 89 -15.66 10.19 -5.55
N THR A 90 -15.61 10.95 -6.63
CA THR A 90 -15.41 12.41 -6.58
C THR A 90 -16.57 13.20 -5.95
N LYS A 91 -17.70 12.53 -5.68
CA LYS A 91 -18.91 13.11 -5.07
C LYS A 91 -19.14 12.62 -3.64
N GLY A 92 -18.20 11.86 -3.07
CA GLY A 92 -18.29 11.34 -1.72
C GLY A 92 -19.23 10.14 -1.54
N HIS A 93 -19.55 9.41 -2.62
CA HIS A 93 -20.27 8.14 -2.49
C HIS A 93 -19.29 6.99 -2.26
N VAL A 94 -19.68 6.03 -1.42
CA VAL A 94 -18.96 4.76 -1.32
C VAL A 94 -19.35 3.82 -2.46
N GLY A 95 -18.38 3.00 -2.87
CA GLY A 95 -18.65 1.96 -3.86
C GLY A 95 -19.64 0.90 -3.34
N PRO A 96 -20.44 0.28 -4.23
CA PRO A 96 -21.46 -0.73 -3.87
C PRO A 96 -20.89 -1.96 -3.16
N ARG A 97 -19.61 -2.13 -3.20
CA ARG A 97 -18.92 -3.21 -2.51
C ARG A 97 -18.98 -3.04 -0.99
N LEU A 98 -18.67 -1.86 -0.45
CA LEU A 98 -18.73 -1.62 0.99
C LEU A 98 -20.12 -1.90 1.54
N ILE A 99 -21.15 -1.51 0.80
CA ILE A 99 -22.55 -1.74 1.18
C ILE A 99 -22.84 -3.24 1.28
N ARG A 100 -22.42 -4.04 0.29
CA ARG A 100 -22.61 -5.51 0.31
C ARG A 100 -21.82 -6.17 1.46
N ASP A 101 -20.63 -5.65 1.77
CA ASP A 101 -19.82 -6.17 2.86
C ASP A 101 -20.51 -5.92 4.21
N ILE A 102 -21.10 -4.73 4.40
CA ILE A 102 -21.87 -4.38 5.59
C ILE A 102 -23.09 -5.30 5.73
N GLU A 103 -23.86 -5.47 4.66
CA GLU A 103 -25.03 -6.37 4.64
C GLU A 103 -24.60 -7.80 5.00
N PHE A 104 -23.50 -8.27 4.43
CA PHE A 104 -22.96 -9.59 4.71
C PHE A 104 -22.57 -9.77 6.19
N PHE A 105 -21.90 -8.80 6.80
CA PHE A 105 -21.54 -8.84 8.22
C PHE A 105 -22.79 -8.86 9.11
N LYS A 106 -23.79 -8.06 8.78
CA LYS A 106 -25.08 -8.04 9.52
C LYS A 106 -25.78 -9.38 9.47
N LEU A 107 -25.95 -9.94 8.28
CA LEU A 107 -26.67 -11.21 8.06
C LEU A 107 -26.02 -12.38 8.78
N ASN A 108 -24.70 -12.34 8.96
CA ASN A 108 -23.93 -13.44 9.55
C ASN A 108 -23.46 -13.14 10.99
N GLY A 109 -23.84 -12.01 11.58
CA GLY A 109 -23.42 -11.62 12.92
C GLY A 109 -21.92 -11.41 13.07
N ILE A 110 -21.21 -11.06 11.97
CA ILE A 110 -19.76 -10.91 11.94
C ILE A 110 -19.36 -9.56 12.49
N ARG A 111 -18.39 -9.55 13.40
CA ARG A 111 -17.74 -8.33 13.92
C ARG A 111 -16.32 -8.24 13.35
N PRO A 112 -16.12 -7.52 12.23
CA PRO A 112 -14.82 -7.49 11.57
C PRO A 112 -13.76 -6.76 12.39
N ILE A 113 -12.51 -7.21 12.29
CA ILE A 113 -11.33 -6.44 12.68
C ILE A 113 -10.85 -5.69 11.45
N LEU A 114 -10.83 -4.36 11.51
CA LEU A 114 -10.27 -3.53 10.47
C LEU A 114 -8.78 -3.36 10.74
N PHE A 115 -7.92 -4.03 9.98
CA PHE A 115 -6.49 -4.10 10.24
C PHE A 115 -5.72 -3.25 9.23
N GLY A 116 -5.35 -2.02 9.60
CA GLY A 116 -4.58 -1.10 8.77
C GLY A 116 -5.31 -0.68 7.48
N VAL A 117 -6.64 -0.57 7.54
CA VAL A 117 -7.45 -0.19 6.38
C VAL A 117 -7.27 1.28 6.04
N GLY A 118 -7.50 1.63 4.77
CA GLY A 118 -7.39 3.01 4.29
C GLY A 118 -8.54 3.45 3.41
N ILE A 119 -8.67 4.75 3.27
CA ILE A 119 -9.56 5.39 2.31
C ILE A 119 -8.78 5.64 1.01
N ASN A 120 -9.41 5.38 -0.13
CA ASN A 120 -8.96 5.81 -1.44
C ASN A 120 -9.93 6.84 -1.98
N GLN A 121 -9.40 8.00 -2.39
CA GLN A 121 -10.14 9.00 -3.12
C GLN A 121 -9.24 9.64 -4.16
N PRO A 122 -9.69 9.73 -5.44
CA PRO A 122 -8.94 10.47 -6.45
C PRO A 122 -8.79 11.92 -5.97
N SER A 123 -7.57 12.37 -5.72
CA SER A 123 -7.31 13.75 -5.33
C SER A 123 -7.14 14.65 -6.56
N SER A 124 -7.86 15.76 -6.61
CA SER A 124 -7.35 16.94 -7.30
C SER A 124 -6.22 17.51 -6.43
N ALA A 125 -5.11 17.94 -7.01
CA ALA A 125 -3.90 18.41 -6.31
C ALA A 125 -4.10 19.57 -5.29
N ALA A 126 -5.32 20.00 -5.06
CA ALA A 126 -5.70 21.14 -4.25
C ALA A 126 -6.61 20.81 -3.04
N GLN A 127 -7.06 19.57 -2.87
CA GLN A 127 -7.93 19.23 -1.74
C GLN A 127 -7.11 19.09 -0.45
N LYS A 128 -7.42 19.92 0.53
CA LYS A 128 -7.00 19.71 1.92
C LYS A 128 -7.81 18.56 2.52
N ASP A 129 -7.17 17.76 3.36
CA ASP A 129 -7.73 16.53 3.95
C ASP A 129 -9.01 16.74 4.79
N SER A 130 -9.32 18.01 5.16
CA SER A 130 -10.50 18.37 5.92
C SER A 130 -11.79 18.46 5.11
N ASP A 131 -11.74 18.47 3.78
CA ASP A 131 -12.84 18.91 2.92
C ASP A 131 -13.45 17.77 2.10
N ILE A 132 -13.46 16.53 2.63
CA ILE A 132 -14.23 15.47 1.99
C ILE A 132 -15.68 15.60 2.40
N ASP A 133 -16.45 16.17 1.50
CA ASP A 133 -17.90 16.08 1.56
C ASP A 133 -18.31 14.65 1.19
N ILE A 134 -18.77 13.90 2.19
CA ILE A 134 -19.39 12.60 1.95
C ILE A 134 -20.91 12.76 2.01
N THR A 135 -21.60 11.91 1.24
CA THR A 135 -23.07 11.93 1.24
C THR A 135 -23.65 11.38 2.55
N PRO A 136 -24.86 11.80 2.96
CA PRO A 136 -25.51 11.22 4.15
C PRO A 136 -25.63 9.69 4.11
N ALA A 137 -25.83 9.10 2.92
CA ALA A 137 -25.85 7.65 2.75
C ALA A 137 -24.49 7.02 3.00
N THR A 138 -23.40 7.67 2.58
CA THR A 138 -22.02 7.23 2.86
C THR A 138 -21.72 7.32 4.34
N GLU A 139 -22.12 8.41 5.01
CA GLU A 139 -21.99 8.57 6.46
C GLU A 139 -22.69 7.43 7.20
N ALA A 140 -23.95 7.13 6.84
CA ALA A 140 -24.71 6.04 7.46
C ALA A 140 -23.99 4.69 7.32
N ASN A 141 -23.47 4.38 6.14
CA ASN A 141 -22.72 3.17 5.90
C ASN A 141 -21.41 3.11 6.72
N LEU A 142 -20.68 4.22 6.83
CA LEU A 142 -19.47 4.27 7.66
C LEU A 142 -19.79 4.06 9.14
N ARG A 143 -20.80 4.75 9.69
CA ARG A 143 -21.27 4.55 11.07
C ARG A 143 -21.61 3.08 11.32
N GLU A 144 -22.31 2.46 10.39
CA GLU A 144 -22.71 1.07 10.51
C GLU A 144 -21.52 0.12 10.51
N LEU A 145 -20.60 0.23 9.54
CA LEU A 145 -19.36 -0.55 9.50
C LEU A 145 -18.57 -0.41 10.81
N LEU A 146 -18.33 0.81 11.24
CA LEU A 146 -17.50 1.10 12.41
C LEU A 146 -18.17 0.63 13.72
N SER A 147 -19.51 0.72 13.80
CA SER A 147 -20.25 0.20 14.95
C SER A 147 -20.13 -1.31 15.11
N MET A 148 -20.12 -2.06 13.99
CA MET A 148 -19.97 -3.52 13.98
C MET A 148 -18.55 -3.96 14.26
N ALA A 149 -17.54 -3.18 13.90
CA ALA A 149 -16.14 -3.59 14.00
C ALA A 149 -15.77 -3.96 15.44
N LYS A 150 -15.07 -5.11 15.62
CA LYS A 150 -14.50 -5.56 16.89
C LYS A 150 -13.34 -4.65 17.32
N ALA A 151 -12.47 -4.32 16.36
CA ALA A 151 -11.34 -3.42 16.52
C ALA A 151 -11.09 -2.66 15.22
N ILE A 152 -10.55 -1.45 15.32
CA ILE A 152 -10.35 -0.57 14.18
C ILE A 152 -8.93 -0.04 14.18
N SER A 153 -8.18 -0.38 13.13
CA SER A 153 -6.92 0.28 12.85
C SER A 153 -6.84 0.73 11.39
N VAL A 154 -6.09 1.78 11.17
CA VAL A 154 -5.99 2.46 9.88
C VAL A 154 -4.53 2.70 9.51
N ARG A 155 -4.30 2.88 8.20
CA ARG A 155 -2.95 3.02 7.67
C ARG A 155 -2.43 4.45 7.61
N ASP A 156 -3.28 5.47 7.68
CA ASP A 156 -2.92 6.87 7.53
C ASP A 156 -3.78 7.80 8.38
N SER A 157 -3.24 8.98 8.68
CA SER A 157 -3.88 10.00 9.52
C SER A 157 -5.17 10.53 8.92
N PHE A 158 -5.25 10.59 7.60
CA PHE A 158 -6.46 11.01 6.90
C PHE A 158 -7.62 10.03 7.15
N THR A 159 -7.38 8.72 6.97
CA THR A 159 -8.38 7.70 7.28
C THR A 159 -8.77 7.72 8.75
N GLN A 160 -7.79 7.93 9.65
CA GLN A 160 -8.06 8.08 11.09
C GLN A 160 -9.00 9.24 11.38
N ALA A 161 -8.71 10.42 10.83
CA ALA A 161 -9.52 11.62 11.02
C ALA A 161 -10.94 11.43 10.49
N VAL A 162 -11.13 10.79 9.34
CA VAL A 162 -12.45 10.50 8.80
C VAL A 162 -13.21 9.51 9.69
N PHE A 163 -12.61 8.37 10.05
CA PHE A 163 -13.28 7.35 10.85
C PHE A 163 -13.67 7.86 12.24
N SER A 164 -12.79 8.62 12.89
CA SER A 164 -13.05 9.20 14.22
C SER A 164 -14.25 10.15 14.29
N ARG A 165 -14.73 10.66 13.15
CA ARG A 165 -15.98 11.46 13.10
C ARG A 165 -17.24 10.60 13.20
N TYR A 166 -17.13 9.30 12.94
CA TYR A 166 -18.27 8.40 12.77
C TYR A 166 -18.31 7.25 13.78
N THR A 167 -17.42 7.23 14.77
CA THR A 167 -17.42 6.25 15.86
C THR A 167 -16.81 6.83 17.13
N ASP A 168 -17.29 6.38 18.29
CA ASP A 168 -16.68 6.66 19.60
C ASP A 168 -15.60 5.61 19.97
N LYS A 169 -15.42 4.58 19.14
CA LYS A 169 -14.36 3.58 19.34
C LYS A 169 -12.99 4.18 19.03
N VAL A 170 -11.97 3.64 19.68
CA VAL A 170 -10.59 3.99 19.37
C VAL A 170 -10.27 3.56 17.94
N VAL A 171 -9.73 4.48 17.14
CA VAL A 171 -9.23 4.25 15.78
C VAL A 171 -7.71 4.33 15.83
N GLU A 172 -7.06 3.15 15.86
CA GLU A 172 -5.61 3.05 15.99
C GLU A 172 -4.91 3.37 14.66
N LEU A 173 -3.91 4.23 14.69
CA LEU A 173 -3.07 4.52 13.53
C LEU A 173 -1.84 3.58 13.56
N ILE A 174 -1.87 2.52 12.76
CA ILE A 174 -0.81 1.50 12.74
C ILE A 174 0.10 1.56 11.49
N GLY A 175 -0.19 2.43 10.54
CA GLY A 175 0.46 2.43 9.23
C GLY A 175 -0.07 1.32 8.31
N ASP A 176 0.46 1.25 7.10
CA ASP A 176 0.13 0.17 6.16
C ASP A 176 0.86 -1.12 6.59
N PRO A 177 0.16 -2.26 6.75
CA PRO A 177 0.79 -3.50 7.21
C PRO A 177 1.98 -3.95 6.35
N ALA A 178 1.98 -3.67 5.04
CA ALA A 178 3.09 -4.02 4.16
C ALA A 178 4.40 -3.29 4.50
N LEU A 179 4.34 -2.22 5.30
CA LEU A 179 5.52 -1.50 5.80
C LEU A 179 6.45 -2.38 6.64
N HIS A 180 5.92 -3.44 7.23
CA HIS A 180 6.69 -4.34 8.10
C HIS A 180 7.26 -5.56 7.37
N LEU A 181 6.98 -5.69 6.07
CA LEU A 181 7.32 -6.90 5.31
C LEU A 181 8.83 -7.14 5.25
N GLY A 182 9.64 -6.09 5.09
CA GLY A 182 11.11 -6.21 5.10
C GLY A 182 11.64 -6.83 6.38
N HIS A 183 11.12 -6.40 7.55
CA HIS A 183 11.48 -6.96 8.85
C HIS A 183 11.02 -8.43 8.97
N LEU A 184 9.80 -8.72 8.56
CA LEU A 184 9.22 -10.07 8.65
C LEU A 184 9.95 -11.10 7.79
N TYR A 185 10.65 -10.68 6.73
CA TYR A 185 11.53 -11.52 5.90
C TYR A 185 13.01 -11.41 6.25
N ASP A 186 13.36 -10.62 7.27
CA ASP A 186 14.75 -10.28 7.62
C ASP A 186 15.53 -9.65 6.45
N ILE A 187 14.84 -8.85 5.65
CA ILE A 187 15.42 -8.10 4.54
C ILE A 187 15.54 -6.65 4.97
N ARG A 188 16.75 -6.12 4.93
CA ARG A 188 17.06 -4.72 5.24
C ARG A 188 17.84 -4.10 4.11
N HIS A 189 17.85 -2.79 4.10
CA HIS A 189 18.70 -2.05 3.17
C HIS A 189 20.13 -2.57 3.26
N THR A 190 20.61 -3.08 2.14
CA THR A 190 22.01 -3.46 2.01
C THR A 190 22.81 -2.17 1.82
N ALA A 191 23.33 -1.62 2.94
CA ALA A 191 24.28 -0.52 2.87
C ALA A 191 25.42 -0.97 1.94
N ARG A 192 25.41 -0.48 0.71
CA ARG A 192 26.50 -0.75 -0.21
C ARG A 192 27.71 -0.02 0.35
N PRO A 193 28.86 -0.69 0.55
CA PRO A 193 30.02 -0.04 1.13
C PRO A 193 30.29 1.26 0.40
N ASN A 194 30.57 2.34 1.14
CA ASN A 194 30.97 3.65 0.63
C ASN A 194 32.27 3.53 -0.22
N SER A 195 32.18 2.90 -1.35
CA SER A 195 33.23 3.05 -2.36
C SER A 195 32.87 4.34 -3.11
N HIS A 196 33.65 5.37 -2.96
CA HIS A 196 33.56 6.67 -3.66
C HIS A 196 33.51 6.57 -5.21
N ARG A 197 33.22 5.40 -5.77
CA ARG A 197 33.20 5.10 -7.20
C ARG A 197 31.92 4.46 -7.72
N ARG A 198 30.89 4.31 -6.86
CA ARG A 198 29.71 3.57 -7.31
C ARG A 198 28.59 4.53 -7.74
N ARG A 199 28.00 4.21 -8.90
CA ARG A 199 26.79 4.89 -9.41
C ARG A 199 25.61 4.66 -8.48
N PRO A 200 24.85 5.69 -8.11
CA PRO A 200 23.57 5.50 -7.42
C PRO A 200 22.64 4.58 -8.24
N LEU A 201 21.83 3.78 -7.55
CA LEU A 201 20.82 2.92 -8.16
C LEU A 201 19.43 3.42 -7.78
N ILE A 202 18.65 3.84 -8.78
CA ILE A 202 17.33 4.41 -8.58
C ILE A 202 16.24 3.46 -9.07
N GLY A 203 15.29 3.12 -8.19
CA GLY A 203 14.11 2.34 -8.54
C GLY A 203 13.03 3.22 -9.17
N LEU A 204 12.31 2.65 -10.14
CA LEU A 204 11.19 3.30 -10.80
C LEU A 204 9.96 2.41 -10.78
N ASN A 205 8.83 2.96 -10.35
CA ASN A 205 7.51 2.44 -10.66
C ASN A 205 6.64 3.63 -11.09
N LEU A 206 6.49 3.83 -12.38
CA LEU A 206 5.82 4.99 -12.97
C LEU A 206 4.37 4.68 -13.36
N ASN A 207 3.77 3.67 -12.73
CA ASN A 207 2.41 3.26 -12.97
C ASN A 207 1.42 4.06 -12.10
N PHE A 208 0.28 4.40 -12.69
CA PHE A 208 -0.85 5.03 -12.00
C PHE A 208 -2.05 4.09 -12.02
N HIS A 209 -2.93 4.21 -11.05
CA HIS A 209 -4.13 3.39 -10.96
C HIS A 209 -5.39 4.27 -10.88
N GLY A 210 -6.54 3.68 -11.27
CA GLY A 210 -7.83 4.38 -11.25
C GLY A 210 -8.23 5.00 -12.59
N PRO A 211 -9.37 5.71 -12.63
CA PRO A 211 -10.00 6.17 -13.88
C PRO A 211 -9.14 7.10 -14.75
N SER A 212 -8.26 7.87 -14.12
CA SER A 212 -7.39 8.84 -14.80
C SER A 212 -6.00 8.30 -15.14
N SER A 213 -5.71 7.03 -14.86
CA SER A 213 -4.38 6.43 -14.98
C SER A 213 -3.76 6.59 -16.38
N THR A 214 -4.53 6.29 -17.43
CA THR A 214 -4.04 6.40 -18.82
C THR A 214 -3.71 7.84 -19.18
N LYS A 215 -4.56 8.80 -18.83
CA LYS A 215 -4.32 10.23 -19.10
C LYS A 215 -3.09 10.74 -18.36
N LEU A 216 -2.93 10.37 -17.11
CA LEU A 216 -1.75 10.70 -16.29
C LEU A 216 -0.48 10.11 -16.88
N LEU A 217 -0.51 8.86 -17.30
CA LEU A 217 0.64 8.21 -17.93
C LEU A 217 1.01 8.89 -19.25
N GLN A 218 0.04 9.12 -20.14
CA GLN A 218 0.27 9.79 -21.43
C GLN A 218 0.90 11.17 -21.24
N ARG A 219 0.40 11.95 -20.29
CA ARG A 219 0.92 13.26 -19.94
C ARG A 219 2.35 13.20 -19.39
N ASN A 220 2.58 12.29 -18.45
CA ASN A 220 3.81 12.27 -17.67
C ASN A 220 4.95 11.47 -18.34
N LEU A 221 4.66 10.62 -19.31
CA LEU A 221 5.70 9.79 -19.96
C LEU A 221 6.82 10.62 -20.60
N PRO A 222 6.55 11.74 -21.32
CA PRO A 222 7.62 12.62 -21.82
C PRO A 222 8.40 13.30 -20.68
N ILE A 223 7.70 13.69 -19.60
CA ILE A 223 8.32 14.30 -18.42
C ILE A 223 9.28 13.31 -17.75
N PHE A 224 8.85 12.05 -17.56
CA PHE A 224 9.68 11.00 -17.04
C PHE A 224 10.91 10.74 -17.90
N ALA A 225 10.73 10.62 -19.22
CA ALA A 225 11.85 10.38 -20.13
C ALA A 225 12.89 11.49 -20.06
N ASN A 226 12.47 12.74 -20.01
CA ASN A 226 13.38 13.88 -19.91
C ASN A 226 14.06 13.92 -18.53
N ALA A 227 13.29 13.76 -17.44
CA ALA A 227 13.85 13.76 -16.09
C ALA A 227 14.86 12.62 -15.88
N ILE A 228 14.54 11.39 -16.30
CA ILE A 228 15.43 10.23 -16.16
C ILE A 228 16.76 10.45 -16.88
N LYS A 229 16.72 11.01 -18.12
CA LYS A 229 17.94 11.33 -18.85
C LYS A 229 18.78 12.36 -18.09
N SER A 230 18.17 13.47 -17.66
CA SER A 230 18.86 14.52 -16.91
C SER A 230 19.45 14.01 -15.60
N ILE A 231 18.69 13.19 -14.85
CA ILE A 231 19.16 12.57 -13.58
C ILE A 231 20.33 11.64 -13.85
N ARG A 232 20.28 10.83 -14.94
CA ARG A 232 21.37 9.95 -15.35
C ARG A 232 22.65 10.73 -15.66
N ASP A 233 22.49 11.83 -16.40
CA ASP A 233 23.63 12.66 -16.83
C ASP A 233 24.25 13.40 -15.62
N GLU A 234 23.40 13.91 -14.70
CA GLU A 234 23.84 14.67 -13.52
C GLU A 234 24.50 13.77 -12.45
N HIS A 235 23.88 12.63 -12.16
CA HIS A 235 24.30 11.77 -11.03
C HIS A 235 25.05 10.52 -11.47
N HIS A 236 25.22 10.30 -12.76
CA HIS A 236 25.83 9.07 -13.32
C HIS A 236 25.20 7.79 -12.74
N CYS A 237 23.86 7.77 -12.57
CA CYS A 237 23.13 6.71 -11.90
C CYS A 237 22.59 5.66 -12.86
N ASP A 238 22.29 4.48 -12.31
CA ASP A 238 21.59 3.40 -12.97
C ASP A 238 20.13 3.32 -12.51
N PHE A 239 19.27 2.69 -13.31
CA PHE A 239 17.85 2.57 -13.03
C PHE A 239 17.38 1.13 -13.06
N ARG A 240 16.41 0.80 -12.16
CA ARG A 240 15.62 -0.43 -12.18
C ARG A 240 14.15 -0.12 -12.23
N TYR A 241 13.36 -0.88 -12.99
CA TYR A 241 11.92 -0.75 -13.02
C TYR A 241 11.26 -1.88 -12.24
N PHE A 242 10.35 -1.54 -11.33
CA PHE A 242 9.63 -2.49 -10.49
C PHE A 242 8.22 -2.70 -10.98
N VAL A 243 7.86 -3.95 -11.29
CA VAL A 243 6.56 -4.35 -11.81
C VAL A 243 5.67 -4.83 -10.68
N HIS A 244 4.62 -4.08 -10.39
CA HIS A 244 3.60 -4.45 -9.40
C HIS A 244 2.35 -5.08 -10.01
N TYR A 245 2.17 -4.93 -11.32
CA TYR A 245 1.14 -5.55 -12.17
C TYR A 245 1.72 -5.86 -13.53
N ASP A 246 1.23 -6.88 -14.20
CA ASP A 246 1.67 -7.21 -15.56
C ASP A 246 1.49 -6.05 -16.55
N THR A 247 0.42 -5.29 -16.39
CA THR A 247 0.16 -4.12 -17.25
C THR A 247 1.23 -3.03 -17.10
N SER A 248 2.00 -3.03 -16.00
CA SER A 248 3.10 -2.09 -15.78
C SER A 248 4.29 -2.34 -16.72
N LEU A 249 4.40 -3.53 -17.32
CA LEU A 249 5.47 -3.88 -18.27
C LEU A 249 5.48 -3.03 -19.54
N VAL A 250 4.40 -2.37 -19.86
CA VAL A 250 4.36 -1.46 -21.02
C VAL A 250 5.27 -0.25 -20.82
N ILE A 251 5.43 0.23 -19.58
CA ILE A 251 6.15 1.47 -19.30
C ILE A 251 7.66 1.36 -19.56
N PRO A 252 8.40 0.36 -19.04
CA PRO A 252 9.81 0.22 -19.37
C PRO A 252 10.05 0.00 -20.87
N LYS A 253 9.13 -0.68 -21.58
CA LYS A 253 9.20 -0.81 -23.05
C LYS A 253 9.04 0.56 -23.75
N LEU A 254 8.11 1.41 -23.31
CA LEU A 254 7.94 2.76 -23.84
C LEU A 254 9.15 3.67 -23.56
N LEU A 255 9.79 3.50 -22.41
CA LEU A 255 11.02 4.22 -22.06
C LEU A 255 12.21 3.73 -22.89
N ALA A 256 12.32 2.43 -23.16
CA ALA A 256 13.35 1.87 -24.04
C ALA A 256 13.26 2.43 -25.47
N LEU A 257 12.05 2.63 -26.01
CA LEU A 257 11.83 3.32 -27.29
C LEU A 257 12.32 4.79 -27.31
N LYS A 258 12.56 5.36 -26.11
CA LYS A 258 13.13 6.71 -25.93
C LYS A 258 14.64 6.66 -25.60
N GLY A 259 15.27 5.51 -25.75
CA GLY A 259 16.68 5.31 -25.45
C GLY A 259 17.00 5.20 -23.94
N ILE A 260 16.00 4.79 -23.13
CA ILE A 260 16.16 4.60 -21.69
C ILE A 260 15.98 3.11 -21.38
N GLU A 261 17.06 2.39 -21.42
CA GLU A 261 17.10 0.97 -21.05
C GLU A 261 17.37 0.83 -19.54
N MET A 262 16.77 -0.20 -18.92
CA MET A 262 16.91 -0.49 -17.50
C MET A 262 16.58 -1.94 -17.20
N GLU A 263 17.12 -2.44 -16.10
CA GLU A 263 16.72 -3.73 -15.54
C GLU A 263 15.26 -3.71 -15.08
N VAL A 264 14.52 -4.79 -15.31
CA VAL A 264 13.12 -4.94 -14.91
C VAL A 264 13.01 -6.03 -13.87
N ILE A 265 12.58 -5.65 -12.66
CA ILE A 265 12.35 -6.55 -11.54
C ILE A 265 10.87 -6.93 -11.50
N GLN A 266 10.63 -8.24 -11.52
CA GLN A 266 9.31 -8.85 -11.43
C GLN A 266 9.36 -10.00 -10.42
N GLY A 267 8.24 -10.28 -9.79
CA GLY A 267 8.13 -11.40 -8.88
C GLY A 267 7.07 -11.16 -7.80
N ASP A 268 7.14 -11.94 -6.76
CA ASP A 268 6.33 -11.79 -5.57
C ASP A 268 6.83 -10.63 -4.68
N PRO A 269 6.13 -10.29 -3.60
CA PRO A 269 6.56 -9.22 -2.71
C PRO A 269 7.96 -9.40 -2.13
N GLU A 270 8.40 -10.64 -1.85
CA GLU A 270 9.75 -10.90 -1.35
C GLU A 270 10.81 -10.55 -2.39
N ALA A 271 10.62 -10.94 -3.64
CA ALA A 271 11.52 -10.57 -4.74
C ALA A 271 11.58 -9.04 -4.93
N LEU A 272 10.44 -8.36 -4.84
CA LEU A 272 10.39 -6.90 -4.95
C LEU A 272 11.14 -6.22 -3.80
N ILE A 273 10.90 -6.60 -2.53
CA ILE A 273 11.59 -5.96 -1.40
C ILE A 273 13.09 -6.23 -1.40
N ARG A 274 13.55 -7.41 -1.84
CA ARG A 274 14.99 -7.67 -2.07
C ARG A 274 15.58 -6.69 -3.08
N GLY A 275 14.87 -6.43 -4.17
CA GLY A 275 15.25 -5.44 -5.17
C GLY A 275 15.25 -4.02 -4.61
N TYR A 276 14.23 -3.64 -3.83
CA TYR A 276 14.16 -2.32 -3.17
C TYR A 276 15.27 -2.11 -2.15
N ALA A 277 15.69 -3.16 -1.42
CA ALA A 277 16.77 -3.08 -0.44
C ALA A 277 18.14 -2.70 -1.05
N GLU A 278 18.31 -2.86 -2.34
CA GLU A 278 19.53 -2.50 -3.05
C GLU A 278 19.58 -1.04 -3.55
N LEU A 279 18.47 -0.32 -3.49
CA LEU A 279 18.34 1.02 -4.06
C LEU A 279 18.89 2.12 -3.14
N ASP A 280 19.37 3.18 -3.75
CA ASP A 280 19.65 4.44 -3.06
C ASP A 280 18.40 5.31 -2.92
N LEU A 281 17.47 5.20 -3.89
CA LEU A 281 16.21 5.94 -3.95
C LEU A 281 15.19 5.17 -4.78
N ASN A 282 13.89 5.27 -4.43
CA ASN A 282 12.78 4.81 -5.28
C ASN A 282 11.89 5.99 -5.72
N ILE A 283 11.42 5.98 -6.97
CA ILE A 283 10.40 6.91 -7.50
C ILE A 283 9.16 6.10 -7.80
N GLY A 284 8.12 6.26 -6.97
CA GLY A 284 6.92 5.41 -6.98
C GLY A 284 5.66 6.14 -7.41
N GLY A 285 5.04 5.71 -8.51
CA GLY A 285 3.68 6.09 -8.89
C GLY A 285 2.63 5.29 -8.14
N MET A 286 2.81 3.98 -7.97
CA MET A 286 1.96 3.19 -7.07
C MET A 286 2.39 3.38 -5.62
N LEU A 287 1.42 3.57 -4.72
CA LEU A 287 1.71 3.75 -3.30
C LEU A 287 2.54 2.60 -2.73
N HIS A 288 2.20 1.35 -3.03
CA HIS A 288 2.96 0.19 -2.53
C HIS A 288 4.41 0.14 -3.00
N SER A 289 4.77 0.80 -4.10
CA SER A 289 6.17 0.97 -4.48
C SER A 289 6.94 1.80 -3.45
N CYS A 290 6.32 2.82 -2.86
CA CYS A 290 6.91 3.61 -1.78
C CYS A 290 6.89 2.85 -0.44
N ILE A 291 5.78 2.16 -0.13
CA ILE A 291 5.65 1.39 1.11
C ILE A 291 6.69 0.27 1.16
N LEU A 292 6.84 -0.52 0.08
CA LEU A 292 7.81 -1.60 0.02
C LEU A 292 9.26 -1.09 0.04
N ALA A 293 9.55 0.07 -0.55
CA ALA A 293 10.83 0.73 -0.42
C ALA A 293 11.12 1.11 1.04
N HIS A 294 10.15 1.76 1.73
CA HIS A 294 10.29 2.13 3.14
C HIS A 294 10.36 0.90 4.07
N SER A 295 9.73 -0.24 3.69
CA SER A 295 9.80 -1.48 4.49
C SER A 295 11.23 -2.02 4.64
N VAL A 296 12.14 -1.63 3.75
CA VAL A 296 13.57 -1.99 3.75
C VAL A 296 14.46 -0.75 3.88
N ASP A 297 13.96 0.32 4.48
CA ASP A 297 14.69 1.55 4.78
C ASP A 297 15.23 2.32 3.55
N THR A 298 14.67 2.08 2.37
CA THR A 298 15.01 2.80 1.14
C THR A 298 14.16 4.06 1.01
N PRO A 299 14.77 5.25 0.83
CA PRO A 299 14.03 6.48 0.59
C PRO A 299 13.15 6.41 -0.66
N ALA A 300 11.99 7.09 -0.63
CA ALA A 300 11.11 7.16 -1.79
C ALA A 300 10.62 8.58 -2.08
N ILE A 301 10.36 8.83 -3.38
CA ILE A 301 9.60 9.98 -3.88
C ILE A 301 8.29 9.42 -4.42
N ALA A 302 7.16 9.88 -3.87
CA ALA A 302 5.83 9.48 -4.29
C ALA A 302 5.30 10.40 -5.39
N LEU A 303 4.79 9.83 -6.48
CA LEU A 303 4.09 10.54 -7.55
C LEU A 303 2.58 10.46 -7.28
N ALA A 304 2.06 11.43 -6.54
CA ALA A 304 0.72 11.39 -5.97
C ALA A 304 -0.38 11.61 -7.02
N TYR A 305 -1.29 10.68 -7.14
CA TYR A 305 -2.52 10.77 -7.92
C TYR A 305 -3.78 10.49 -7.10
N ASP A 306 -3.60 10.17 -5.84
CA ASP A 306 -4.64 9.83 -4.88
C ASP A 306 -4.18 10.31 -3.49
N ILE A 307 -5.12 10.65 -2.62
CA ILE A 307 -4.86 11.21 -1.28
C ILE A 307 -3.97 10.31 -0.42
N LYS A 308 -4.08 9.00 -0.60
CA LYS A 308 -3.29 7.99 0.14
C LYS A 308 -1.77 8.18 0.05
N HIS A 309 -1.26 8.76 -1.06
CA HIS A 309 0.18 9.01 -1.20
C HIS A 309 0.65 10.07 -0.21
N ARG A 310 -0.14 11.13 -0.10
CA ARG A 310 0.14 12.22 0.83
C ARG A 310 0.06 11.72 2.27
N GLY A 311 -1.05 11.07 2.63
CA GLY A 311 -1.22 10.51 3.97
C GLY A 311 -0.09 9.56 4.38
N PHE A 312 0.41 8.73 3.45
CA PHE A 312 1.56 7.87 3.71
C PHE A 312 2.85 8.68 3.94
N MET A 313 3.16 9.65 3.09
CA MET A 313 4.39 10.44 3.23
C MET A 313 4.37 11.34 4.48
N GLU A 314 3.20 11.81 4.88
CA GLU A 314 2.97 12.57 6.13
C GLU A 314 3.30 11.76 7.39
N LEU A 315 3.02 10.44 7.41
CA LEU A 315 3.41 9.58 8.52
C LEU A 315 4.91 9.61 8.83
N PHE A 316 5.72 9.90 7.81
CA PHE A 316 7.16 9.94 7.91
C PHE A 316 7.72 11.37 8.01
N GLY A 317 6.88 12.42 7.98
CA GLY A 317 7.34 13.81 7.87
C GLY A 317 8.10 14.09 6.56
N LEU A 318 7.76 13.33 5.51
CA LEU A 318 8.43 13.39 4.20
C LEU A 318 7.49 13.94 3.11
N GLU A 319 6.59 14.87 3.46
CA GLU A 319 5.60 15.45 2.53
C GLU A 319 6.26 16.11 1.32
N ARG A 320 7.47 16.64 1.50
CA ARG A 320 8.25 17.24 0.41
C ARG A 320 8.61 16.23 -0.68
N ASN A 321 8.66 14.94 -0.35
CA ASN A 321 8.90 13.86 -1.29
C ASN A 321 7.61 13.37 -1.98
N CYS A 322 6.47 14.03 -1.76
CA CYS A 322 5.19 13.73 -2.38
C CYS A 322 4.90 14.73 -3.50
N LEU A 323 5.18 14.36 -4.74
CA LEU A 323 4.99 15.22 -5.91
C LEU A 323 3.64 14.95 -6.58
N PRO A 324 2.80 15.97 -6.84
CA PRO A 324 1.50 15.77 -7.47
C PRO A 324 1.66 15.37 -8.94
N ALA A 325 1.18 14.18 -9.32
CA ALA A 325 1.28 13.65 -10.68
C ALA A 325 0.55 14.52 -11.71
N ALA A 326 -0.54 15.19 -11.30
CA ALA A 326 -1.34 16.04 -12.18
C ALA A 326 -0.62 17.34 -12.62
N SER A 327 0.33 17.83 -11.84
CA SER A 327 1.11 19.06 -12.11
C SER A 327 2.62 18.82 -12.16
N LEU A 328 3.03 17.57 -12.30
CA LEU A 328 4.44 17.18 -12.32
C LEU A 328 5.20 17.90 -13.46
N THR A 329 6.41 18.36 -13.14
CA THR A 329 7.38 18.89 -14.12
C THR A 329 8.68 18.10 -14.00
N ALA A 330 9.48 18.08 -15.08
CA ALA A 330 10.78 17.42 -15.06
C ALA A 330 11.72 18.05 -14.02
N SER A 331 11.74 19.40 -13.95
CA SER A 331 12.57 20.11 -12.96
C SER A 331 12.21 19.75 -11.52
N ALA A 332 10.92 19.74 -11.17
CA ALA A 332 10.49 19.38 -9.81
C ALA A 332 10.93 17.96 -9.43
N LEU A 333 10.89 17.01 -10.37
CA LEU A 333 11.36 15.65 -10.12
C LEU A 333 12.89 15.60 -10.00
N ILE A 334 13.63 16.27 -10.89
CA ILE A 334 15.10 16.32 -10.86
C ILE A 334 15.58 16.95 -9.54
N ASP A 335 15.02 18.11 -9.16
CA ASP A 335 15.40 18.81 -7.95
C ASP A 335 15.14 17.94 -6.70
N ARG A 336 14.02 17.23 -6.66
CA ARG A 336 13.71 16.34 -5.53
C ARG A 336 14.65 15.12 -5.48
N VAL A 337 14.99 14.52 -6.62
CA VAL A 337 15.97 13.42 -6.68
C VAL A 337 17.33 13.90 -6.18
N ARG A 338 17.76 15.10 -6.62
CA ARG A 338 19.02 15.72 -6.17
C ARG A 338 19.03 15.92 -4.66
N ASP A 339 17.95 16.46 -4.08
CA ASP A 339 17.86 16.69 -2.63
C ASP A 339 17.99 15.39 -1.84
N VAL A 340 17.29 14.32 -2.24
CA VAL A 340 17.34 13.04 -1.53
C VAL A 340 18.70 12.34 -1.68
N LEU A 341 19.27 12.35 -2.89
CA LEU A 341 20.60 11.72 -3.12
C LEU A 341 21.74 12.46 -2.41
N ASN A 342 21.63 13.79 -2.23
CA ASN A 342 22.65 14.58 -1.52
C ASN A 342 22.53 14.44 0.00
N CYS A 343 21.35 14.09 0.53
CA CYS A 343 21.10 13.96 1.96
C CYS A 343 20.41 12.63 2.32
N PRO A 344 20.97 11.45 1.96
CA PRO A 344 20.29 10.18 2.13
C PRO A 344 20.15 9.75 3.60
N VAL A 345 21.10 10.11 4.47
CA VAL A 345 21.13 9.65 5.87
C VAL A 345 19.93 10.13 6.67
N PRO A 346 19.58 11.43 6.73
CA PRO A 346 18.41 11.90 7.45
C PRO A 346 17.10 11.26 6.97
N HIS A 347 16.96 11.04 5.66
CA HIS A 347 15.78 10.38 5.13
C HIS A 347 15.66 8.93 5.66
N ARG A 348 16.75 8.18 5.67
CA ARG A 348 16.75 6.78 6.16
C ARG A 348 16.49 6.71 7.66
N GLU A 349 17.14 7.57 8.46
CA GLU A 349 16.92 7.61 9.91
C GLU A 349 15.47 7.88 10.25
N THR A 350 14.84 8.83 9.56
CA THR A 350 13.42 9.12 9.70
C THR A 350 12.57 7.88 9.36
N ILE A 351 12.87 7.19 8.26
CA ILE A 351 12.13 5.99 7.83
C ILE A 351 12.29 4.88 8.88
N ILE A 352 13.50 4.60 9.33
CA ILE A 352 13.78 3.56 10.33
C ILE A 352 13.01 3.84 11.63
N THR A 353 13.13 5.06 12.17
CA THR A 353 12.49 5.44 13.43
C THR A 353 10.96 5.33 13.34
N THR A 354 10.37 5.85 12.26
CA THR A 354 8.93 5.83 12.05
C THR A 354 8.41 4.41 11.84
N ARG A 355 9.12 3.59 11.04
CA ARG A 355 8.76 2.19 10.81
C ARG A 355 8.79 1.39 12.13
N GLN A 356 9.82 1.55 12.94
CA GLN A 356 9.92 0.88 14.24
C GLN A 356 8.82 1.33 15.22
N HIS A 357 8.41 2.60 15.15
CA HIS A 357 7.28 3.10 15.94
C HIS A 357 5.98 2.40 15.53
N PHE A 358 5.65 2.37 14.25
CA PHE A 358 4.45 1.71 13.75
C PHE A 358 4.48 0.19 13.94
N GLU A 359 5.64 -0.44 13.88
CA GLU A 359 5.78 -1.86 14.15
C GLU A 359 5.32 -2.21 15.57
N ARG A 360 5.76 -1.45 16.57
CA ARG A 360 5.33 -1.65 17.97
C ARG A 360 3.81 -1.50 18.12
N ILE A 361 3.25 -0.43 17.57
CA ILE A 361 1.80 -0.18 17.63
C ILE A 361 1.03 -1.30 16.91
N THR A 362 1.51 -1.78 15.77
CA THR A 362 0.88 -2.87 15.03
C THR A 362 0.89 -4.17 15.84
N HIS A 363 1.98 -4.49 16.54
CA HIS A 363 2.05 -5.64 17.44
C HIS A 363 1.08 -5.51 18.62
N ASP A 364 0.98 -4.32 19.21
CA ASP A 364 0.07 -4.06 20.33
C ASP A 364 -1.39 -4.17 19.88
N PHE A 365 -1.73 -3.59 18.74
CA PHE A 365 -3.06 -3.73 18.12
C PHE A 365 -3.40 -5.20 17.82
N ALA A 366 -2.49 -5.94 17.18
CA ALA A 366 -2.69 -7.36 16.87
C ALA A 366 -2.92 -8.17 18.16
N ARG A 367 -2.10 -7.98 19.18
CA ARG A 367 -2.24 -8.64 20.48
C ARG A 367 -3.60 -8.35 21.12
N ALA A 368 -4.01 -7.08 21.16
CA ALA A 368 -5.27 -6.67 21.79
C ALA A 368 -6.50 -7.17 21.01
N SER A 369 -6.44 -7.18 19.67
CA SER A 369 -7.60 -7.51 18.83
C SER A 369 -7.78 -9.01 18.58
N LEU A 370 -6.68 -9.81 18.65
CA LEU A 370 -6.66 -11.25 18.35
C LEU A 370 -6.66 -12.14 19.57
N SER A 371 -6.51 -11.58 20.79
CA SER A 371 -6.57 -12.37 22.02
C SER A 371 -7.96 -13.01 22.18
N PRO A 372 -8.03 -14.29 22.58
CA PRO A 372 -9.29 -14.90 22.98
C PRO A 372 -9.85 -14.16 24.20
N HIS A 373 -11.12 -13.78 24.13
CA HIS A 373 -11.88 -13.25 25.27
C HIS A 373 -12.38 -14.38 26.15
#